data_c1a7ac3be844de0ad02579fe09a6c7d1
#
_entry.id   c1a7ac3be844de0ad02579fe09a6c7d1
#
_cell.length_a   1.000
_cell.length_b   1.000
_cell.length_c   1.000
_cell.angle_alpha   90.00
_cell.angle_beta   90.00
_cell.angle_gamma   90.00
#
_symmetry.space_group_name_H-M   'P 1'
#
loop_
_entity.id
_entity.type
_entity.pdbx_description
1 polymer ?
#
loop_
_entity_poly.entity_id
_entity_poly.type
_entity_poly.pdbx_seq_one_letter_code
_entity_poly.pdbx_strand_id
1 'polypeptide(L)'
;AVGYSPHHMGEMNTGSGTLTFSEETYRHVVYDLAKSLVFHGFNKIVFVSHHGSNSKVVDAVLRQIRYETGGFVCWYKTPTEREYSILGDIIEGPPEETPGWHAGEIETSTVLAYDESLVDMEQAVQDRTHAPAYMGDKFSKKDGSGFVTFTGAENGWVPMEHHEYSDSATIGNAFRGSKEKGERYFEAAGKALAAFLGEVKGFKVQA
;
A
#
# COMPACT_ATOMS: atom_id res chain seq x y z
N ALA A 1 10.26 -1.19 -10.45
CA ALA A 1 10.35 0.18 -9.91
C ALA A 1 10.71 0.09 -8.42
N VAL A 2 11.56 0.98 -7.95
CA VAL A 2 11.96 1.05 -6.54
C VAL A 2 11.20 2.19 -5.89
N GLY A 3 10.65 1.94 -4.70
CA GLY A 3 9.92 2.92 -3.89
C GLY A 3 10.58 3.12 -2.53
N TYR A 4 9.79 3.53 -1.56
CA TYR A 4 10.18 3.60 -0.17
C TYR A 4 9.49 2.48 0.63
N SER A 5 10.28 1.75 1.40
CA SER A 5 9.82 0.81 2.42
C SER A 5 10.60 1.04 3.71
N PRO A 6 9.96 1.10 4.87
CA PRO A 6 10.64 1.25 6.15
C PRO A 6 11.34 -0.03 6.63
N HIS A 7 11.02 -1.18 6.04
CA HIS A 7 11.35 -2.51 6.58
C HIS A 7 12.64 -3.15 6.04
N HIS A 8 13.43 -2.43 5.24
CA HIS A 8 14.55 -3.04 4.51
C HIS A 8 15.70 -3.56 5.39
N MET A 9 15.85 -3.03 6.60
CA MET A 9 16.98 -3.38 7.48
C MET A 9 16.72 -4.68 8.25
N GLY A 10 15.51 -4.83 8.79
CA GLY A 10 15.13 -6.00 9.59
C GLY A 10 14.93 -7.26 8.77
N GLU A 11 14.55 -7.11 7.53
CA GLU A 11 14.24 -8.22 6.63
C GLU A 11 15.47 -8.93 6.05
N MET A 12 16.66 -8.42 6.27
CA MET A 12 17.91 -9.09 5.84
C MET A 12 18.01 -10.53 6.32
N ASN A 13 17.50 -10.83 7.50
CA ASN A 13 17.54 -12.19 8.07
C ASN A 13 16.43 -13.09 7.55
N THR A 14 15.39 -12.54 6.96
CA THR A 14 14.28 -13.28 6.36
C THR A 14 14.47 -13.53 4.86
N GLY A 15 15.51 -12.93 4.27
CA GLY A 15 15.85 -13.16 2.87
C GLY A 15 14.90 -12.48 1.88
N SER A 16 14.11 -11.51 2.31
CA SER A 16 13.11 -10.85 1.48
C SER A 16 13.68 -10.06 0.30
N GLY A 17 14.95 -9.63 0.36
CA GLY A 17 15.62 -8.93 -0.73
C GLY A 17 15.03 -7.56 -1.05
N THR A 18 14.39 -6.89 -0.10
CA THR A 18 13.77 -5.58 -0.28
C THR A 18 14.78 -4.53 -0.72
N LEU A 19 14.50 -3.90 -1.86
CA LEU A 19 15.24 -2.73 -2.36
C LEU A 19 14.42 -1.47 -2.12
N THR A 20 14.99 -0.51 -1.41
CA THR A 20 14.30 0.72 -1.05
C THR A 20 15.17 1.95 -1.20
N PHE A 21 14.56 3.09 -1.51
CA PHE A 21 15.18 4.38 -1.28
C PHE A 21 15.10 4.76 0.20
N SER A 22 16.01 5.63 0.65
CA SER A 22 15.76 6.36 1.90
C SER A 22 14.54 7.27 1.71
N GLU A 23 13.89 7.65 2.82
CA GLU A 23 12.76 8.59 2.80
C GLU A 23 13.11 9.90 2.10
N GLU A 24 14.28 10.46 2.41
CA GLU A 24 14.77 11.70 1.82
C GLU A 24 14.99 11.56 0.30
N THR A 25 15.66 10.50 -0.13
CA THR A 25 15.86 10.23 -1.57
C THR A 25 14.52 10.08 -2.29
N TYR A 26 13.58 9.35 -1.71
CA TYR A 26 12.27 9.15 -2.33
C TYR A 26 11.48 10.46 -2.46
N ARG A 27 11.51 11.32 -1.45
CA ARG A 27 10.92 12.67 -1.52
C ARG A 27 11.53 13.51 -2.63
N HIS A 28 12.85 13.50 -2.77
CA HIS A 28 13.53 14.21 -3.86
C HIS A 28 13.13 13.66 -5.23
N VAL A 29 13.03 12.34 -5.41
CA VAL A 29 12.56 11.74 -6.66
C VAL A 29 11.15 12.22 -7.01
N VAL A 30 10.22 12.21 -6.06
CA VAL A 30 8.84 12.68 -6.27
C VAL A 30 8.82 14.18 -6.62
N TYR A 31 9.61 14.97 -5.92
CA TYR A 31 9.74 16.41 -6.18
C TYR A 31 10.27 16.71 -7.58
N ASP A 32 11.39 16.12 -7.97
CA ASP A 32 12.05 16.35 -9.24
C ASP A 32 11.17 15.93 -10.42
N LEU A 33 10.48 14.79 -10.32
CA LEU A 33 9.53 14.34 -11.32
C LEU A 33 8.37 15.35 -11.49
N ALA A 34 7.78 15.80 -10.40
CA ALA A 34 6.69 16.76 -10.46
C ALA A 34 7.15 18.13 -11.01
N LYS A 35 8.30 18.63 -10.59
CA LYS A 35 8.87 19.90 -11.09
C LYS A 35 9.17 19.82 -12.58
N SER A 36 9.69 18.69 -13.04
CA SER A 36 9.94 18.46 -14.47
C SER A 36 8.64 18.47 -15.28
N LEU A 37 7.58 17.84 -14.78
CA LEU A 37 6.26 17.88 -15.43
C LEU A 37 5.69 19.30 -15.47
N VAL A 38 5.79 20.05 -14.38
CA VAL A 38 5.35 21.46 -14.34
C VAL A 38 6.15 22.32 -15.33
N PHE A 39 7.46 22.13 -15.39
CA PHE A 39 8.31 22.80 -16.38
C PHE A 39 7.84 22.59 -17.82
N HIS A 40 7.32 21.38 -18.12
CA HIS A 40 6.76 21.06 -19.43
C HIS A 40 5.28 21.48 -19.60
N GLY A 41 4.71 22.23 -18.68
CA GLY A 41 3.37 22.79 -18.76
C GLY A 41 2.25 21.89 -18.21
N PHE A 42 2.57 20.76 -17.58
CA PHE A 42 1.57 19.96 -16.89
C PHE A 42 1.26 20.57 -15.52
N ASN A 43 0.05 21.02 -15.34
CA ASN A 43 -0.40 21.65 -14.08
C ASN A 43 -1.34 20.74 -13.25
N LYS A 44 -1.53 19.50 -13.67
CA LYS A 44 -2.31 18.47 -12.96
C LYS A 44 -1.53 17.18 -12.97
N ILE A 45 -1.06 16.79 -11.81
CA ILE A 45 -0.18 15.64 -11.63
C ILE A 45 -0.82 14.69 -10.63
N VAL A 46 -0.99 13.43 -11.04
CA VAL A 46 -1.50 12.35 -10.19
C VAL A 46 -0.45 11.26 -10.09
N PHE A 47 0.11 11.09 -8.91
CA PHE A 47 0.92 9.92 -8.60
C PHE A 47 0.02 8.75 -8.23
N VAL A 48 0.29 7.59 -8.78
CA VAL A 48 -0.44 6.34 -8.50
C VAL A 48 0.50 5.33 -7.87
N SER A 49 0.12 4.77 -6.75
CA SER A 49 0.91 3.72 -6.09
C SER A 49 0.01 2.77 -5.30
N HIS A 50 0.38 1.50 -5.32
CA HIS A 50 -0.24 0.46 -4.52
C HIS A 50 0.47 0.22 -3.18
N HIS A 51 1.73 0.66 -3.03
CA HIS A 51 2.48 0.46 -1.80
C HIS A 51 2.15 1.54 -0.76
N GLY A 52 1.60 1.10 0.38
CA GLY A 52 1.10 2.00 1.43
C GLY A 52 2.16 2.91 2.03
N SER A 53 3.40 2.46 2.16
CA SER A 53 4.48 3.26 2.74
C SER A 53 4.88 4.47 1.89
N ASN A 54 4.75 4.38 0.57
CA ASN A 54 5.07 5.50 -0.33
C ASN A 54 4.24 6.75 -0.01
N SER A 55 2.95 6.60 0.26
CA SER A 55 2.08 7.74 0.55
C SER A 55 2.37 8.41 1.89
N LYS A 56 2.94 7.68 2.85
CA LYS A 56 3.20 8.20 4.20
C LYS A 56 4.29 9.28 4.23
N VAL A 57 5.22 9.22 3.29
CA VAL A 57 6.40 10.11 3.29
C VAL A 57 6.31 11.26 2.29
N VAL A 58 5.26 11.33 1.47
CA VAL A 58 5.17 12.33 0.39
C VAL A 58 4.30 13.56 0.71
N ASP A 59 3.53 13.58 1.80
CA ASP A 59 2.62 14.71 2.08
C ASP A 59 3.33 16.06 2.04
N ALA A 60 4.45 16.19 2.71
CA ALA A 60 5.20 17.45 2.77
C ALA A 60 5.69 17.89 1.38
N VAL A 61 6.17 16.97 0.55
CA VAL A 61 6.66 17.31 -0.79
C VAL A 61 5.51 17.65 -1.75
N LEU A 62 4.36 17.00 -1.64
CA LEU A 62 3.18 17.36 -2.45
C LEU A 62 2.69 18.76 -2.11
N ARG A 63 2.69 19.15 -0.82
CA ARG A 63 2.37 20.51 -0.38
C ARG A 63 3.37 21.52 -0.92
N GLN A 64 4.66 21.22 -0.84
CA GLN A 64 5.73 22.08 -1.37
C GLN A 64 5.53 22.35 -2.87
N ILE A 65 5.34 21.29 -3.66
CA ILE A 65 5.09 21.42 -5.11
C ILE A 65 3.88 22.31 -5.36
N ARG A 66 2.78 22.10 -4.64
CA ARG A 66 1.57 22.91 -4.77
C ARG A 66 1.82 24.39 -4.47
N TYR A 67 2.53 24.70 -3.38
CA TYR A 67 2.81 26.09 -2.99
C TYR A 67 3.77 26.79 -3.95
N GLU A 68 4.75 26.07 -4.48
CA GLU A 68 5.73 26.65 -5.40
C GLU A 68 5.19 26.85 -6.81
N THR A 69 4.22 26.05 -7.24
CA THR A 69 3.81 26.00 -8.65
C THR A 69 2.37 26.42 -8.90
N GLY A 70 1.53 26.45 -7.86
CA GLY A 70 0.07 26.61 -7.99
C GLY A 70 -0.64 25.42 -8.64
N GLY A 71 0.09 24.41 -9.13
CA GLY A 71 -0.44 23.23 -9.79
C GLY A 71 -1.24 22.31 -8.85
N PHE A 72 -2.12 21.51 -9.43
CA PHE A 72 -2.77 20.41 -8.73
C PHE A 72 -1.82 19.22 -8.69
N VAL A 73 -1.57 18.70 -7.50
CA VAL A 73 -0.81 17.48 -7.31
C VAL A 73 -1.49 16.61 -6.25
N CYS A 74 -1.61 15.34 -6.50
CA CYS A 74 -2.17 14.41 -5.53
C CYS A 74 -1.52 13.03 -5.62
N TRP A 75 -1.73 12.25 -4.57
CA TRP A 75 -1.40 10.85 -4.51
C TRP A 75 -2.68 10.03 -4.56
N TYR A 76 -2.85 9.24 -5.61
CA TYR A 76 -3.97 8.32 -5.73
C TYR A 76 -3.55 6.96 -5.19
N LYS A 77 -4.27 6.48 -4.20
CA LYS A 77 -4.09 5.15 -3.64
C LYS A 77 -5.26 4.28 -4.04
N THR A 78 -4.97 3.18 -4.68
CA THR A 78 -6.00 2.21 -5.03
C THR A 78 -6.51 1.53 -3.76
N PRO A 79 -7.82 1.35 -3.61
CA PRO A 79 -8.40 0.63 -2.48
C PRO A 79 -7.91 -0.82 -2.43
N THR A 80 -7.56 -1.29 -1.26
CA THR A 80 -7.15 -2.67 -1.01
C THR A 80 -7.90 -3.30 0.17
N GLU A 81 -8.73 -2.51 0.86
CA GLU A 81 -9.48 -2.94 2.02
C GLU A 81 -10.99 -2.99 1.73
N ARG A 82 -11.68 -3.85 2.46
CA ARG A 82 -13.11 -4.12 2.29
C ARG A 82 -14.03 -2.91 2.46
N GLU A 83 -13.62 -1.93 3.22
CA GLU A 83 -14.38 -0.68 3.44
C GLU A 83 -14.62 0.13 2.15
N TYR A 84 -13.85 -0.15 1.11
CA TYR A 84 -14.04 0.50 -0.17
C TYR A 84 -15.05 -0.26 -1.03
N SER A 85 -16.07 0.45 -1.50
CA SER A 85 -17.21 -0.13 -2.22
C SER A 85 -16.84 -0.95 -3.46
N ILE A 86 -15.72 -0.63 -4.11
CA ILE A 86 -15.28 -1.37 -5.31
C ILE A 86 -14.78 -2.78 -5.00
N LEU A 87 -14.52 -3.10 -3.74
CA LEU A 87 -14.01 -4.40 -3.31
C LEU A 87 -15.06 -5.26 -2.61
N GLY A 88 -16.18 -4.68 -2.20
CA GLY A 88 -17.17 -5.37 -1.36
C GLY A 88 -17.68 -6.69 -1.94
N ASP A 89 -17.78 -6.76 -3.28
CA ASP A 89 -18.25 -7.96 -4.00
C ASP A 89 -17.09 -8.88 -4.47
N ILE A 90 -15.85 -8.50 -4.21
CA ILE A 90 -14.66 -9.24 -4.67
C ILE A 90 -14.04 -10.01 -3.51
N ILE A 91 -13.91 -9.34 -2.36
CA ILE A 91 -13.30 -9.91 -1.14
C ILE A 91 -14.30 -10.83 -0.43
N GLU A 92 -13.90 -12.05 -0.18
CA GLU A 92 -14.70 -13.06 0.54
C GLU A 92 -14.24 -13.25 1.99
N GLY A 93 -12.94 -13.07 2.27
CA GLY A 93 -12.39 -13.22 3.60
C GLY A 93 -13.00 -12.25 4.62
N PRO A 94 -13.09 -12.62 5.89
CA PRO A 94 -13.56 -11.72 6.94
C PRO A 94 -12.54 -10.59 7.19
N PRO A 95 -12.95 -9.47 7.80
CA PRO A 95 -12.06 -8.34 8.08
C PRO A 95 -10.79 -8.71 8.86
N GLU A 96 -10.86 -9.75 9.69
CA GLU A 96 -9.75 -10.23 10.51
C GLU A 96 -8.63 -10.89 9.69
N GLU A 97 -8.91 -11.26 8.45
CA GLU A 97 -7.90 -11.81 7.53
C GLU A 97 -7.14 -10.73 6.75
N THR A 98 -7.44 -9.45 7.00
CA THR A 98 -6.72 -8.32 6.37
C THR A 98 -6.45 -8.51 4.87
N PRO A 99 -7.48 -8.61 4.03
CA PRO A 99 -7.37 -9.14 2.66
C PRO A 99 -6.50 -8.30 1.71
N GLY A 100 -6.20 -7.07 2.06
CA GLY A 100 -5.37 -6.15 1.26
C GLY A 100 -3.93 -6.02 1.74
N TRP A 101 -3.46 -6.88 2.64
CA TRP A 101 -2.09 -6.88 3.14
C TRP A 101 -1.26 -8.03 2.56
N HIS A 102 -0.01 -8.13 2.94
CA HIS A 102 1.08 -8.93 2.40
C HIS A 102 0.66 -10.37 2.05
N ALA A 103 0.60 -10.68 0.75
CA ALA A 103 0.12 -11.94 0.21
C ALA A 103 -1.27 -12.38 0.73
N GLY A 104 -2.11 -11.44 1.16
CA GLY A 104 -3.51 -11.69 1.48
C GLY A 104 -4.34 -11.95 0.22
N GLU A 105 -5.66 -12.03 0.39
CA GLU A 105 -6.60 -12.40 -0.68
C GLU A 105 -6.44 -11.56 -1.95
N ILE A 106 -6.34 -10.24 -1.82
CA ILE A 106 -6.26 -9.32 -2.97
C ILE A 106 -4.87 -9.33 -3.61
N GLU A 107 -3.80 -9.27 -2.82
CA GLU A 107 -2.45 -9.24 -3.40
C GLU A 107 -2.13 -10.54 -4.13
N THR A 108 -2.45 -11.69 -3.55
CA THR A 108 -2.32 -12.99 -4.22
C THR A 108 -3.16 -13.03 -5.50
N SER A 109 -4.40 -12.57 -5.45
CA SER A 109 -5.28 -12.54 -6.62
C SER A 109 -4.74 -11.68 -7.75
N THR A 110 -4.17 -10.52 -7.44
CA THR A 110 -3.62 -9.61 -8.47
C THR A 110 -2.40 -10.20 -9.17
N VAL A 111 -1.54 -10.92 -8.44
CA VAL A 111 -0.38 -11.59 -9.05
C VAL A 111 -0.85 -12.78 -9.90
N LEU A 112 -1.79 -13.60 -9.42
CA LEU A 112 -2.39 -14.69 -10.19
C LEU A 112 -3.04 -14.20 -11.49
N ALA A 113 -3.72 -13.04 -11.46
CA ALA A 113 -4.32 -12.45 -12.65
C ALA A 113 -3.31 -11.89 -13.64
N TYR A 114 -2.17 -11.40 -13.15
CA TYR A 114 -1.10 -10.89 -13.98
C TYR A 114 -0.32 -12.02 -14.65
N ASP A 115 0.15 -12.98 -13.86
CA ASP A 115 0.88 -14.17 -14.32
C ASP A 115 0.86 -15.25 -13.23
N GLU A 116 0.10 -16.31 -13.43
CA GLU A 116 -0.06 -17.43 -12.49
C GLU A 116 1.29 -18.11 -12.18
N SER A 117 2.23 -18.09 -13.14
CA SER A 117 3.54 -18.74 -12.95
C SER A 117 4.42 -18.07 -11.88
N LEU A 118 4.05 -16.87 -11.45
CA LEU A 118 4.77 -16.13 -10.40
C LEU A 118 4.28 -16.47 -8.98
N VAL A 119 3.26 -17.31 -8.85
CA VAL A 119 2.69 -17.68 -7.55
C VAL A 119 2.84 -19.17 -7.32
N ASP A 120 3.51 -19.54 -6.26
CA ASP A 120 3.59 -20.91 -5.78
C ASP A 120 2.56 -21.14 -4.66
N MET A 121 1.36 -21.59 -5.05
CA MET A 121 0.27 -21.84 -4.10
C MET A 121 0.54 -23.05 -3.16
N GLU A 122 1.53 -23.91 -3.45
CA GLU A 122 1.93 -24.98 -2.53
C GLU A 122 2.67 -24.41 -1.30
N GLN A 123 3.30 -23.22 -1.45
CA GLN A 123 3.95 -22.49 -0.37
C GLN A 123 3.03 -21.48 0.32
N ALA A 124 1.78 -21.36 -0.13
CA ALA A 124 0.84 -20.41 0.43
C ALA A 124 0.57 -20.72 1.92
N VAL A 125 0.39 -19.66 2.69
CA VAL A 125 0.04 -19.76 4.11
C VAL A 125 -1.11 -18.80 4.43
N GLN A 126 -1.78 -19.09 5.55
CA GLN A 126 -2.64 -18.14 6.23
C GLN A 126 -1.94 -17.73 7.52
N ASP A 127 -1.72 -16.43 7.68
CA ASP A 127 -1.07 -15.90 8.88
C ASP A 127 -1.79 -14.63 9.38
N ARG A 128 -1.59 -14.33 10.64
CA ARG A 128 -2.13 -13.14 11.31
C ARG A 128 -1.03 -12.41 12.05
N THR A 129 -1.18 -11.11 12.13
CA THR A 129 -0.29 -10.31 12.93
C THR A 129 -0.50 -10.56 14.42
N HIS A 130 0.57 -10.46 15.17
CA HIS A 130 0.60 -10.47 16.63
C HIS A 130 1.42 -9.28 17.16
N ALA A 131 1.17 -8.85 18.38
CA ALA A 131 2.06 -7.88 19.02
C ALA A 131 3.39 -8.57 19.37
N PRO A 132 4.54 -7.87 19.27
CA PRO A 132 5.82 -8.42 19.70
C PRO A 132 5.76 -8.94 21.14
N ALA A 133 6.36 -10.08 21.40
CA ALA A 133 6.28 -10.78 22.69
C ALA A 133 6.74 -9.92 23.89
N TYR A 134 7.67 -8.99 23.67
CA TYR A 134 8.15 -8.08 24.74
C TYR A 134 7.09 -7.09 25.24
N MET A 135 5.99 -6.89 24.49
CA MET A 135 4.91 -5.97 24.91
C MET A 135 3.93 -6.62 25.90
N GLY A 136 3.88 -7.96 25.97
CA GLY A 136 2.98 -8.69 26.84
C GLY A 136 1.51 -8.68 26.39
N ASP A 137 0.66 -9.37 27.16
CA ASP A 137 -0.70 -9.76 26.77
C ASP A 137 -1.72 -8.60 26.66
N LYS A 138 -1.37 -7.41 27.10
CA LYS A 138 -2.26 -6.24 27.01
C LYS A 138 -2.22 -5.56 25.66
N PHE A 139 -1.26 -5.92 24.84
CA PHE A 139 -1.10 -5.35 23.51
C PHE A 139 -1.56 -6.34 22.44
N SER A 140 -2.21 -5.80 21.41
CA SER A 140 -2.61 -6.56 20.23
C SER A 140 -2.28 -5.78 18.95
N LYS A 141 -2.17 -6.52 17.86
CA LYS A 141 -1.90 -5.97 16.54
C LYS A 141 -2.87 -6.60 15.54
N LYS A 142 -3.40 -5.79 14.63
CA LYS A 142 -4.44 -6.23 13.69
C LYS A 142 -3.94 -6.37 12.24
N ASP A 143 -2.93 -5.59 11.87
CA ASP A 143 -2.48 -5.47 10.48
C ASP A 143 -0.98 -5.17 10.41
N GLY A 144 -0.45 -4.97 9.21
CA GLY A 144 0.95 -4.65 8.98
C GLY A 144 1.34 -3.19 9.25
N SER A 145 0.43 -2.34 9.75
CA SER A 145 0.77 -0.96 10.13
C SER A 145 1.64 -0.92 11.39
N GLY A 146 2.22 0.22 11.71
CA GLY A 146 2.96 0.41 12.98
C GLY A 146 2.06 0.54 14.21
N PHE A 147 0.74 0.43 14.07
CA PHE A 147 -0.15 0.54 15.22
C PHE A 147 -0.22 -0.74 16.05
N VAL A 148 -0.13 -0.58 17.35
CA VAL A 148 -0.50 -1.57 18.37
C VAL A 148 -1.63 -1.01 19.23
N THR A 149 -2.55 -1.87 19.62
CA THR A 149 -3.70 -1.49 20.46
C THR A 149 -3.44 -1.95 21.88
N PHE A 150 -3.58 -1.05 22.85
CA PHE A 150 -3.48 -1.35 24.27
C PHE A 150 -4.88 -1.56 24.85
N THR A 151 -5.11 -2.67 25.53
CA THR A 151 -6.40 -3.05 26.16
C THR A 151 -7.65 -2.92 25.26
N GLY A 152 -7.45 -2.88 23.94
CA GLY A 152 -8.53 -2.83 22.95
C GLY A 152 -9.04 -1.42 22.59
N ALA A 153 -8.52 -0.34 23.16
CA ALA A 153 -9.02 1.02 22.93
C ALA A 153 -7.93 2.01 22.51
N GLU A 154 -6.81 2.04 23.19
CA GLU A 154 -5.73 3.00 22.95
C GLU A 154 -4.73 2.46 21.94
N ASN A 155 -4.25 3.31 21.05
CA ASN A 155 -3.29 2.94 20.03
C ASN A 155 -1.97 3.66 20.23
N GLY A 156 -0.87 2.90 20.12
CA GLY A 156 0.48 3.42 20.04
C GLY A 156 1.05 3.16 18.64
N TRP A 157 1.86 4.09 18.13
CA TRP A 157 2.65 3.86 16.93
C TRP A 157 4.02 3.35 17.34
N VAL A 158 4.35 2.13 16.94
CA VAL A 158 5.63 1.48 17.23
C VAL A 158 6.28 1.04 15.92
N PRO A 159 7.47 1.53 15.59
CA PRO A 159 8.22 1.00 14.44
C PRO A 159 8.61 -0.45 14.72
N MET A 160 8.25 -1.33 13.79
CA MET A 160 8.50 -2.76 13.89
C MET A 160 8.89 -3.29 12.52
N GLU A 161 9.74 -4.30 12.51
CA GLU A 161 10.03 -5.09 11.32
C GLU A 161 9.04 -6.25 11.19
N HIS A 162 8.87 -6.80 9.98
CA HIS A 162 7.87 -7.84 9.73
C HIS A 162 8.02 -9.07 10.63
N HIS A 163 9.25 -9.53 10.86
CA HIS A 163 9.52 -10.69 11.73
C HIS A 163 9.15 -10.49 13.21
N GLU A 164 8.91 -9.27 13.65
CA GLU A 164 8.49 -8.98 15.03
C GLU A 164 6.98 -9.19 15.22
N TYR A 165 6.19 -9.20 14.15
CA TYR A 165 4.73 -9.28 14.23
C TYR A 165 4.06 -10.24 13.24
N SER A 166 4.84 -10.97 12.43
CA SER A 166 4.36 -12.03 11.54
C SER A 166 5.43 -13.12 11.44
N ASP A 167 5.03 -14.37 11.57
CA ASP A 167 5.94 -15.51 11.55
C ASP A 167 6.37 -15.89 10.12
N SER A 168 5.52 -15.59 9.13
CA SER A 168 5.72 -15.97 7.73
C SER A 168 5.93 -14.78 6.79
N ALA A 169 5.83 -13.55 7.28
CA ALA A 169 5.68 -12.31 6.52
C ALA A 169 4.38 -12.19 5.70
N THR A 170 3.57 -13.24 5.59
CA THR A 170 2.21 -13.17 5.08
C THR A 170 1.31 -12.50 6.11
N ILE A 171 0.43 -11.60 5.65
CA ILE A 171 -0.59 -10.97 6.50
C ILE A 171 -1.93 -11.15 5.83
N GLY A 172 -2.69 -12.14 6.25
CA GLY A 172 -3.97 -12.49 5.66
C GLY A 172 -4.03 -13.96 5.23
N ASN A 173 -4.87 -14.24 4.25
CA ASN A 173 -5.14 -15.58 3.77
C ASN A 173 -4.93 -15.69 2.25
N ALA A 174 -3.77 -16.19 1.84
CA ALA A 174 -3.42 -16.39 0.43
C ALA A 174 -4.35 -17.40 -0.27
N PHE A 175 -4.88 -18.40 0.46
CA PHE A 175 -5.75 -19.43 -0.10
C PHE A 175 -7.10 -18.90 -0.63
N ARG A 176 -7.48 -17.67 -0.27
CA ARG A 176 -8.66 -17.01 -0.83
C ARG A 176 -8.37 -16.30 -2.14
N GLY A 177 -7.10 -16.20 -2.52
CA GLY A 177 -6.69 -15.59 -3.79
C GLY A 177 -7.15 -16.41 -4.99
N SER A 178 -7.59 -15.74 -6.06
CA SER A 178 -7.86 -16.37 -7.34
C SER A 178 -7.62 -15.40 -8.50
N LYS A 179 -7.32 -15.93 -9.66
CA LYS A 179 -7.15 -15.17 -10.90
C LYS A 179 -8.40 -14.33 -11.22
N GLU A 180 -9.58 -14.94 -11.10
CA GLU A 180 -10.85 -14.26 -11.36
C GLU A 180 -11.03 -13.02 -10.47
N LYS A 181 -10.73 -13.13 -9.17
CA LYS A 181 -10.79 -11.98 -8.26
C LYS A 181 -9.80 -10.88 -8.66
N GLY A 182 -8.59 -11.25 -9.06
CA GLY A 182 -7.58 -10.31 -9.53
C GLY A 182 -8.02 -9.58 -10.80
N GLU A 183 -8.61 -10.28 -11.76
CA GLU A 183 -9.15 -9.68 -12.99
C GLU A 183 -10.29 -8.70 -12.66
N ARG A 184 -11.22 -9.09 -11.80
CA ARG A 184 -12.31 -8.22 -11.32
C ARG A 184 -11.77 -7.00 -10.59
N TYR A 185 -10.74 -7.18 -9.76
CA TYR A 185 -10.08 -6.08 -9.08
C TYR A 185 -9.45 -5.10 -10.06
N PHE A 186 -8.67 -5.57 -11.04
CA PHE A 186 -8.06 -4.70 -12.05
C PHE A 186 -9.09 -3.92 -12.86
N GLU A 187 -10.20 -4.57 -13.23
CA GLU A 187 -11.29 -3.90 -13.92
C GLU A 187 -11.93 -2.80 -13.07
N ALA A 188 -12.27 -3.11 -11.81
CA ALA A 188 -12.91 -2.16 -10.91
C ALA A 188 -11.98 -0.99 -10.56
N ALA A 189 -10.71 -1.28 -10.22
CA ALA A 189 -9.71 -0.26 -9.89
C ALA A 189 -9.38 0.61 -11.11
N GLY A 190 -9.29 0.03 -12.31
CA GLY A 190 -9.07 0.76 -13.54
C GLY A 190 -10.21 1.71 -13.88
N LYS A 191 -11.45 1.26 -13.74
CA LYS A 191 -12.65 2.11 -13.93
C LYS A 191 -12.67 3.26 -12.91
N ALA A 192 -12.38 2.98 -11.64
CA ALA A 192 -12.35 4.00 -10.59
C ALA A 192 -11.26 5.05 -10.86
N LEU A 193 -10.06 4.62 -11.22
CA LEU A 193 -8.98 5.55 -11.58
C LEU A 193 -9.32 6.37 -12.83
N ALA A 194 -9.89 5.76 -13.86
CA ALA A 194 -10.29 6.47 -15.07
C ALA A 194 -11.35 7.54 -14.78
N ALA A 195 -12.35 7.24 -13.95
CA ALA A 195 -13.34 8.21 -13.51
C ALA A 195 -12.70 9.37 -12.73
N PHE A 196 -11.82 9.06 -11.76
CA PHE A 196 -11.08 10.06 -11.01
C PHE A 196 -10.25 10.99 -11.91
N LEU A 197 -9.50 10.43 -12.87
CA LEU A 197 -8.71 11.21 -13.83
C LEU A 197 -9.59 12.08 -14.74
N GLY A 198 -10.78 11.60 -15.09
CA GLY A 198 -11.79 12.34 -15.83
C GLY A 198 -12.20 13.63 -15.09
N GLU A 199 -12.47 13.54 -13.79
CA GLU A 199 -12.78 14.69 -12.94
C GLU A 199 -11.59 15.64 -12.79
N VAL A 200 -10.41 15.11 -12.51
CA VAL A 200 -9.16 15.90 -12.38
C VAL A 200 -8.88 16.70 -13.67
N LYS A 201 -9.14 16.11 -14.83
CA LYS A 201 -8.98 16.80 -16.12
C LYS A 201 -9.82 18.07 -16.21
N GLY A 202 -11.01 18.06 -15.61
CA GLY A 202 -11.93 19.19 -15.55
C GLY A 202 -11.53 20.30 -14.56
N PHE A 203 -10.61 20.06 -13.63
CA PHE A 203 -10.23 21.04 -12.60
C PHE A 203 -9.63 22.31 -13.24
N LYS A 204 -10.08 23.46 -12.78
CA LYS A 204 -9.49 24.75 -13.16
C LYS A 204 -8.43 25.11 -12.12
N VAL A 205 -7.20 24.86 -12.47
CA VAL A 205 -6.02 25.11 -11.63
C VAL A 205 -5.33 26.38 -12.15
N GLN A 206 -5.02 27.29 -11.26
CA GLN A 206 -4.17 28.43 -11.59
C GLN A 206 -2.73 27.90 -11.70
N ALA A 207 -2.14 28.02 -12.86
CA ALA A 207 -0.73 27.73 -13.09
C ALA A 207 0.08 29.01 -12.94
#